data_85d1b0c8ff28890f70cdea79db99856e
#
_entry.id   85d1b0c8ff28890f70cdea79db99856e
#
_cell.length_a   1.000
_cell.length_b   1.000
_cell.length_c   1.000
_cell.angle_alpha   90.00
_cell.angle_beta   90.00
_cell.angle_gamma   90.00
#
_symmetry.space_group_name_H-M   'P 1'
#
loop_
_entity.id
_entity.type
_entity.pdbx_description
1 polymer ?
#
loop_
_entity_poly.entity_id
_entity_poly.type
_entity_poly.pdbx_seq_one_letter_code
_entity_poly.pdbx_strand_id
1 'polypeptide(L)' 'MEEDVRKLIDELPEDQRDVLVMRIYKDMSFKEIAERTDVSINTALGRMRYALINLRKVIEKNNIVLTN' A
#
# COMPACT_ATOMS: atom_id res chain seq x y z
N MET A 1 6.79 12.25 -10.64
CA MET A 1 5.49 11.60 -10.45
C MET A 1 5.59 10.37 -9.59
N GLU A 2 6.47 9.43 -9.96
CA GLU A 2 6.68 8.25 -9.13
C GLU A 2 7.20 8.59 -7.74
N GLU A 3 8.07 9.58 -7.64
CA GLU A 3 8.59 10.05 -6.36
C GLU A 3 7.49 10.61 -5.46
N ASP A 4 6.52 11.30 -6.03
CA ASP A 4 5.42 11.86 -5.26
C ASP A 4 4.53 10.77 -4.69
N VAL A 5 4.27 9.74 -5.48
CA VAL A 5 3.50 8.59 -5.02
C VAL A 5 4.23 7.86 -3.89
N ARG A 6 5.55 7.70 -4.02
CA ARG A 6 6.33 7.04 -2.97
C ARG A 6 6.31 7.81 -1.66
N LYS A 7 6.36 9.14 -1.73
CA LYS A 7 6.24 9.96 -0.53
C LYS A 7 4.89 9.79 0.14
N LEU A 8 3.82 9.68 -0.65
CA LEU A 8 2.49 9.45 -0.11
C LEU A 8 2.39 8.08 0.55
N ILE A 9 2.99 7.07 -0.06
CA ILE A 9 2.99 5.72 0.48
C ILE A 9 3.74 5.70 1.83
N ASP A 10 4.79 6.48 1.96
CA ASP A 10 5.55 6.57 3.21
C ASP A 10 4.74 7.13 4.38
N GLU A 11 3.62 7.81 4.11
CA GLU A 11 2.74 8.31 5.16
C GLU A 11 1.82 7.22 5.73
N LEU A 12 1.76 6.05 5.09
CA LEU A 12 0.92 4.96 5.57
C LEU A 12 1.54 4.27 6.79
N PRO A 13 0.71 3.64 7.64
CA PRO A 13 1.24 2.75 8.67
C PRO A 13 2.15 1.69 8.06
N GLU A 14 3.17 1.29 8.80
CA GLU A 14 4.23 0.42 8.29
C GLU A 14 3.70 -0.88 7.66
N ASP A 15 2.78 -1.56 8.32
CA ASP A 15 2.27 -2.83 7.82
C ASP A 15 1.48 -2.65 6.52
N GLN A 16 0.75 -1.57 6.39
CA GLN A 16 0.00 -1.26 5.17
C GLN A 16 0.95 -0.86 4.04
N ARG A 17 1.93 -0.03 4.35
CA ARG A 17 2.94 0.38 3.39
C ARG A 17 3.70 -0.82 2.85
N ASP A 18 4.13 -1.73 3.74
CA ASP A 18 4.90 -2.89 3.33
C ASP A 18 4.12 -3.79 2.38
N VAL A 19 2.85 -4.05 2.66
CA VAL A 19 2.02 -4.88 1.78
C VAL A 19 1.84 -4.19 0.42
N LEU A 20 1.60 -2.89 0.44
CA LEU A 20 1.42 -2.13 -0.79
C LEU A 20 2.68 -2.18 -1.67
N VAL A 21 3.84 -1.98 -1.07
CA VAL A 21 5.11 -2.02 -1.78
C VAL A 21 5.38 -3.41 -2.35
N MET A 22 5.18 -4.45 -1.56
CA MET A 22 5.37 -5.82 -2.02
C MET A 22 4.47 -6.16 -3.19
N ARG A 23 3.23 -5.73 -3.13
CA ARG A 23 2.26 -6.05 -4.19
C ARG A 23 2.52 -5.26 -5.46
N ILE A 24 2.76 -3.98 -5.36
CA ILE A 24 2.81 -3.09 -6.52
C ILE A 24 4.22 -2.97 -7.10
N TYR A 25 5.22 -2.82 -6.25
CA TYR A 25 6.59 -2.64 -6.73
C TYR A 25 7.36 -3.93 -6.89
N LYS A 26 7.06 -4.95 -6.09
CA LYS A 26 7.77 -6.24 -6.15
C LYS A 26 6.95 -7.32 -6.82
N ASP A 27 5.74 -7.01 -7.23
CA ASP A 27 4.85 -7.91 -7.97
C ASP A 27 4.64 -9.27 -7.28
N MET A 28 4.58 -9.26 -5.95
CA MET A 28 4.39 -10.47 -5.17
C MET A 28 2.91 -10.84 -5.10
N SER A 29 2.63 -12.14 -5.06
CA SER A 29 1.28 -12.63 -4.81
C SER A 29 0.92 -12.40 -3.35
N PHE A 30 -0.38 -12.39 -3.02
CA PHE A 30 -0.81 -12.24 -1.63
C PHE A 30 -0.38 -13.42 -0.79
N LYS A 31 -0.27 -14.61 -1.38
CA LYS A 31 0.28 -15.76 -0.68
C LYS A 31 1.73 -15.52 -0.27
N GLU A 32 2.54 -15.01 -1.18
CA GLU A 32 3.93 -14.69 -0.90
C GLU A 32 4.04 -13.58 0.15
N ILE A 33 3.20 -12.57 0.04
CA ILE A 33 3.20 -11.47 1.01
C ILE A 33 2.84 -12.00 2.39
N ALA A 34 1.83 -12.84 2.48
CA ALA A 34 1.40 -13.43 3.74
C ALA A 34 2.54 -14.25 4.37
N GLU A 35 3.21 -15.06 3.58
CA GLU A 35 4.34 -15.85 4.07
C GLU A 35 5.50 -14.96 4.51
N ARG A 36 5.80 -13.93 3.74
CA ARG A 36 6.90 -13.02 4.02
C ARG A 36 6.66 -12.22 5.31
N THR A 37 5.44 -11.85 5.58
CA THR A 37 5.08 -11.05 6.75
C THR A 37 4.54 -11.89 7.91
N ASP A 38 4.52 -13.21 7.75
CA ASP A 38 4.09 -14.15 8.79
C ASP A 38 2.66 -13.88 9.26
N VAL A 39 1.76 -13.70 8.33
CA VAL A 39 0.33 -13.51 8.61
C VAL A 39 -0.48 -14.38 7.65
N SER A 40 -1.79 -14.50 7.92
CA SER A 40 -2.67 -15.21 7.01
C SER A 40 -2.89 -14.41 5.74
N ILE A 41 -3.33 -15.09 4.68
CA ILE A 41 -3.69 -14.44 3.42
C ILE A 41 -4.78 -13.41 3.65
N ASN A 42 -5.77 -13.74 4.49
CA ASN A 42 -6.86 -12.80 4.79
C ASN A 42 -6.34 -11.54 5.46
N THR A 43 -5.36 -11.67 6.35
CA THR A 43 -4.74 -10.50 6.97
C THR A 43 -3.99 -9.66 5.94
N ALA A 44 -3.25 -10.31 5.04
CA ALA A 44 -2.53 -9.58 3.99
C ALA A 44 -3.51 -8.84 3.07
N LEU A 45 -4.60 -9.50 2.68
CA LEU A 45 -5.65 -8.87 1.88
C LEU A 45 -6.27 -7.67 2.59
N GLY A 46 -6.55 -7.83 3.88
CA GLY A 46 -7.11 -6.74 4.70
C GLY A 46 -6.17 -5.55 4.78
N ARG A 47 -4.89 -5.81 4.97
CA ARG A 47 -3.87 -4.75 5.01
C ARG A 47 -3.80 -3.99 3.69
N MET A 48 -3.88 -4.71 2.56
CA MET A 48 -3.88 -4.07 1.25
C MET A 48 -5.13 -3.20 1.07
N ARG A 49 -6.27 -3.72 1.49
CA ARG A 49 -7.53 -2.98 1.41
C ARG A 49 -7.43 -1.66 2.19
N TYR A 50 -6.96 -1.73 3.43
CA TYR A 50 -6.82 -0.53 4.25
C TYR A 50 -5.73 0.39 3.74
N ALA A 51 -4.67 -0.18 3.17
CA ALA A 51 -3.62 0.62 2.54
C ALA A 51 -4.19 1.49 1.42
N LEU A 52 -5.05 0.92 0.58
CA LEU A 52 -5.66 1.66 -0.52
C LEU A 52 -6.61 2.75 0.00
N ILE A 53 -7.40 2.43 1.04
CA ILE A 53 -8.31 3.41 1.65
C ILE A 53 -7.50 4.57 2.22
N ASN A 54 -6.45 4.27 2.96
CA ASN A 54 -5.64 5.30 3.60
C ASN A 54 -4.80 6.09 2.60
N LEU A 55 -4.33 5.43 1.54
CA LEU A 55 -3.60 6.12 0.48
C LEU A 55 -4.51 7.15 -0.20
N ARG A 56 -5.76 6.78 -0.42
CA ARG A 56 -6.73 7.72 -0.99
C ARG A 56 -6.91 8.94 -0.10
N LYS A 57 -6.99 8.72 1.22
CA LYS A 57 -7.10 9.83 2.18
C LYS A 57 -5.87 10.73 2.16
N VAL A 58 -4.69 10.13 2.03
CA VAL A 58 -3.44 10.88 1.94
C VAL A 58 -3.43 11.73 0.68
N ILE A 59 -3.86 11.17 -0.43
CA ILE A 59 -3.95 11.90 -1.70
C ILE A 59 -4.90 13.09 -1.57
N GLU A 60 -6.07 12.88 -0.99
CA GLU A 60 -7.05 13.94 -0.79
C GLU A 60 -6.53 15.03 0.15
N LYS A 61 -5.89 14.62 1.24
CA LYS A 61 -5.32 15.55 2.22
C LYS A 61 -4.26 16.45 1.59
N ASN A 62 -3.45 15.91 0.70
CA ASN A 62 -2.39 16.67 0.04
C ASN A 62 -2.87 17.37 -1.23
N ASN A 63 -4.15 17.24 -1.55
CA ASN A 63 -4.76 17.90 -2.71
C ASN A 63 -4.01 17.57 -4.00
N ILE A 64 -3.68 16.30 -4.17
CA ILE A 64 -2.94 15.84 -5.34
C ILE A 64 -3.91 15.26 -6.37
N VAL A 65 -3.73 15.69 -7.61
CA VAL A 65 -4.52 15.15 -8.73
C VAL A 65 -3.60 14.21 -9.51
N LEU A 66 -3.93 12.91 -9.48
CA LEU A 66 -3.11 11.89 -10.14
C LEU A 66 -3.56 11.60 -11.57
N THR A 67 -4.75 12.04 -11.95
CA THR A 67 -5.29 11.83 -13.28
C THR A 67 -5.82 13.13 -13.85
N ASN A 68 -5.77 13.21 -15.13
CA ASN A 68 -6.32 14.37 -15.85
C ASN A 68 -7.49 13.99 -16.67
#